data_5f4774f764e3af18db432682ea4fb52f
#
_entry.id   5f4774f764e3af18db432682ea4fb52f
#
_cell.length_a   1.000
_cell.length_b   1.000
_cell.length_c   1.000
_cell.angle_alpha   90.00
_cell.angle_beta   90.00
_cell.angle_gamma   90.00
#
_symmetry.space_group_name_H-M   'P 1'
#
loop_
_entity.id
_entity.type
_entity.pdbx_description
1 polymer ?
#
loop_
_entity_poly.entity_id
_entity_poly.type
_entity_poly.pdbx_seq_one_letter_code
_entity_poly.pdbx_strand_id
1 'polypeptide(L)'
;YRFFIGADPDEFDSARDDNGHGTHTASTAAGNAGVEASVLGVPRGVVSGIAPRARVIAYKGLGNLGGFTSDLAAAIDQAVADGVDVINYSIGGGASGPGADEIAFLFADDAGVFVATSAGNSGPGAATLGNPGTMPWMTTVGASTQNRTFQGSASSSDGWEFFGASLTGGTSELSLVDSEDAGSELCIPGDLDPLEVGGKIVLCRRGAIARVDKSYAVLLAGGAGMILYNANDGQSQVTDIHWVPSVHINNTDGVVIKGYIDAAGSAAIAQVNGGEKTFVDAPYMASFSSRGQNPVSPDIIKPDITAPGVNILAGHSPFPDPGSVPGELFQAISGTSMSSPHIAGVFALLKQVHPDWSPAMAKSALMTTAYQDVMKEDGATPADPFDFGAGHLNVQGPVNKGSAFQP
;
A
#
# COMPACT_ATOMS: atom_id res chain seq x y z
N TYR A 1 4.89 13.49 20.41
CA TYR A 1 4.33 14.11 19.23
C TYR A 1 5.08 15.37 18.86
N ARG A 2 5.40 15.51 17.58
CA ARG A 2 6.11 16.67 17.03
C ARG A 2 5.48 17.06 15.71
N PHE A 3 5.46 18.36 15.42
CA PHE A 3 4.86 18.96 14.22
C PHE A 3 5.94 19.76 13.46
N PHE A 4 6.13 19.43 12.19
CA PHE A 4 7.20 19.98 11.34
C PHE A 4 6.63 20.25 9.93
N ILE A 5 5.65 21.13 9.79
CA ILE A 5 5.06 21.47 8.50
C ILE A 5 5.16 22.97 8.27
N GLY A 6 6.14 23.35 7.45
CA GLY A 6 6.29 24.72 6.97
C GLY A 6 5.70 24.95 5.56
N ALA A 7 5.48 23.85 4.82
CA ALA A 7 4.98 23.93 3.44
C ALA A 7 3.47 24.17 3.34
N ASP A 8 2.72 23.88 4.39
CA ASP A 8 1.26 24.00 4.43
C ASP A 8 0.86 24.89 5.63
N PRO A 9 0.76 26.20 5.45
CA PRO A 9 0.46 27.13 6.52
C PRO A 9 -0.98 27.01 7.05
N ASP A 10 -1.88 26.38 6.30
CA ASP A 10 -3.27 26.15 6.67
C ASP A 10 -3.49 24.79 7.37
N GLU A 11 -2.43 23.97 7.45
CA GLU A 11 -2.45 22.71 8.18
C GLU A 11 -2.63 22.96 9.69
N PHE A 12 -3.52 22.22 10.34
CA PHE A 12 -3.76 22.37 11.77
C PHE A 12 -2.59 21.89 12.64
N ASP A 13 -2.23 22.65 13.65
CA ASP A 13 -1.13 22.34 14.58
C ASP A 13 -1.50 21.17 15.52
N SER A 14 -1.43 19.97 14.99
CA SER A 14 -1.68 18.73 15.71
C SER A 14 -0.96 17.55 15.05
N ALA A 15 -0.60 16.50 15.82
CA ALA A 15 -0.14 15.23 15.27
C ALA A 15 -1.26 14.36 14.72
N ARG A 16 -2.50 14.79 14.84
CA ARG A 16 -3.60 14.01 14.30
C ARG A 16 -3.37 13.81 12.80
N ASP A 17 -3.51 12.57 12.40
CA ASP A 17 -3.44 12.16 11.01
C ASP A 17 -4.82 12.39 10.37
N ASP A 18 -4.88 13.20 9.35
CA ASP A 18 -6.06 13.54 8.56
C ASP A 18 -6.06 12.89 7.17
N ASN A 19 -4.98 12.19 6.84
CA ASN A 19 -4.85 11.42 5.60
C ASN A 19 -5.08 9.91 5.80
N GLY A 20 -4.64 9.36 6.93
CA GLY A 20 -4.73 7.94 7.25
C GLY A 20 -3.50 7.12 6.84
N HIS A 21 -2.61 7.64 5.99
CA HIS A 21 -1.39 6.94 5.59
C HIS A 21 -0.42 6.73 6.76
N GLY A 22 -0.20 7.75 7.57
CA GLY A 22 0.66 7.69 8.77
C GLY A 22 0.12 6.72 9.82
N THR A 23 -1.18 6.75 10.07
CA THR A 23 -1.87 5.79 10.97
C THR A 23 -1.71 4.36 10.48
N HIS A 24 -1.84 4.13 9.17
CA HIS A 24 -1.68 2.82 8.56
C HIS A 24 -0.27 2.29 8.75
N THR A 25 0.74 3.07 8.43
CA THR A 25 2.15 2.65 8.55
C THR A 25 2.56 2.43 10.00
N ALA A 26 2.17 3.32 10.91
CA ALA A 26 2.44 3.18 12.34
C ALA A 26 1.78 1.93 12.94
N SER A 27 0.52 1.66 12.58
CA SER A 27 -0.18 0.47 13.08
C SER A 27 0.29 -0.83 12.43
N THR A 28 0.79 -0.80 11.20
CA THR A 28 1.48 -1.95 10.59
C THR A 28 2.75 -2.28 11.36
N ALA A 29 3.59 -1.28 11.69
CA ALA A 29 4.81 -1.50 12.45
C ALA A 29 4.54 -1.94 13.90
N ALA A 30 3.66 -1.23 14.62
CA ALA A 30 3.55 -1.33 16.08
C ALA A 30 2.10 -1.23 16.61
N GLY A 31 1.09 -1.54 15.80
CA GLY A 31 -0.31 -1.59 16.25
C GLY A 31 -0.51 -2.63 17.36
N ASN A 32 -1.47 -2.37 18.25
CA ASN A 32 -1.80 -3.25 19.36
C ASN A 32 -2.12 -4.68 18.89
N ALA A 33 -1.79 -5.66 19.72
CA ALA A 33 -2.09 -7.06 19.43
C ALA A 33 -3.58 -7.37 19.64
N GLY A 34 -4.11 -8.24 18.77
CA GLY A 34 -5.41 -8.84 18.96
C GLY A 34 -6.60 -7.89 18.77
N VAL A 35 -6.48 -6.89 17.90
CA VAL A 35 -7.54 -5.92 17.63
C VAL A 35 -8.49 -6.45 16.55
N GLU A 36 -9.79 -6.48 16.82
CA GLU A 36 -10.81 -6.82 15.83
C GLU A 36 -10.92 -5.68 14.80
N ALA A 37 -10.74 -6.02 13.52
CA ALA A 37 -10.84 -5.08 12.42
C ALA A 37 -12.15 -5.27 11.66
N SER A 38 -12.78 -4.15 11.30
CA SER A 38 -13.90 -4.11 10.36
C SER A 38 -13.67 -2.99 9.34
N VAL A 39 -14.18 -3.17 8.12
CA VAL A 39 -14.17 -2.16 7.07
C VAL A 39 -15.58 -2.09 6.50
N LEU A 40 -16.16 -0.90 6.49
CA LEU A 40 -17.54 -0.65 6.04
C LEU A 40 -18.56 -1.56 6.75
N GLY A 41 -18.37 -1.80 8.05
CA GLY A 41 -19.19 -2.67 8.87
C GLY A 41 -19.00 -4.17 8.63
N VAL A 42 -18.11 -4.59 7.73
CA VAL A 42 -17.81 -5.98 7.45
C VAL A 42 -16.60 -6.43 8.29
N PRO A 43 -16.74 -7.47 9.16
CA PRO A 43 -15.63 -8.00 9.94
C PRO A 43 -14.50 -8.52 9.03
N ARG A 44 -13.25 -8.15 9.35
CA ARG A 44 -12.06 -8.53 8.57
C ARG A 44 -11.08 -9.40 9.35
N GLY A 45 -11.46 -9.77 10.57
CA GLY A 45 -10.67 -10.61 11.46
C GLY A 45 -9.84 -9.80 12.44
N VAL A 46 -8.93 -10.50 13.11
CA VAL A 46 -8.07 -9.92 14.16
C VAL A 46 -6.74 -9.53 13.56
N VAL A 47 -6.28 -8.31 13.86
CA VAL A 47 -5.00 -7.75 13.38
C VAL A 47 -4.08 -7.41 14.54
N SER A 48 -2.80 -7.32 14.25
CA SER A 48 -1.75 -6.86 15.16
C SER A 48 -0.63 -6.24 14.34
N GLY A 49 0.00 -5.20 14.86
CA GLY A 49 1.27 -4.73 14.31
C GLY A 49 2.37 -5.78 14.45
N ILE A 50 3.47 -5.61 13.72
CA ILE A 50 4.62 -6.54 13.74
C ILE A 50 5.28 -6.53 15.13
N ALA A 51 5.44 -5.36 15.74
CA ALA A 51 6.00 -5.17 17.09
C ALA A 51 4.96 -4.55 18.04
N PRO A 52 3.93 -5.28 18.49
CA PRO A 52 2.75 -4.70 19.14
C PRO A 52 3.01 -4.13 20.54
N ARG A 53 4.21 -4.28 21.08
CA ARG A 53 4.65 -3.67 22.36
C ARG A 53 5.62 -2.50 22.15
N ALA A 54 6.03 -2.21 20.94
CA ALA A 54 6.83 -1.04 20.64
C ALA A 54 6.05 0.25 20.94
N ARG A 55 6.75 1.27 21.38
CA ARG A 55 6.17 2.60 21.58
C ARG A 55 6.31 3.40 20.29
N VAL A 56 5.24 4.09 19.91
CA VAL A 56 5.21 4.92 18.70
C VAL A 56 5.34 6.38 19.09
N ILE A 57 6.27 7.09 18.44
CA ILE A 57 6.36 8.54 18.45
C ILE A 57 6.03 9.01 17.02
N ALA A 58 5.05 9.86 16.87
CA ALA A 58 4.66 10.40 15.57
C ALA A 58 5.30 11.78 15.35
N TYR A 59 5.96 11.92 14.21
CA TYR A 59 6.51 13.19 13.71
C TYR A 59 5.75 13.55 12.45
N LYS A 60 4.84 14.54 12.54
CA LYS A 60 4.05 14.99 11.39
C LYS A 60 4.90 15.98 10.60
N GLY A 61 5.46 15.55 9.49
CA GLY A 61 6.31 16.33 8.59
C GLY A 61 5.69 16.62 7.24
N LEU A 62 4.45 16.13 6.98
CA LEU A 62 3.69 16.38 5.76
C LEU A 62 2.29 16.84 6.10
N GLY A 63 1.82 17.87 5.40
CA GLY A 63 0.42 18.27 5.34
C GLY A 63 -0.23 17.80 4.05
N ASN A 64 -1.46 18.25 3.79
CA ASN A 64 -2.23 17.89 2.59
C ASN A 64 -1.57 18.37 1.29
N LEU A 65 -0.79 19.43 1.34
CA LEU A 65 -0.02 19.95 0.21
C LEU A 65 1.39 19.37 0.11
N GLY A 66 1.74 18.39 0.96
CA GLY A 66 3.07 17.81 1.06
C GLY A 66 3.92 18.45 2.16
N GLY A 67 5.25 18.47 2.01
CA GLY A 67 6.19 19.06 2.96
C GLY A 67 7.51 19.44 2.31
N PHE A 68 8.27 20.29 2.98
CA PHE A 68 9.64 20.59 2.57
C PHE A 68 10.61 19.54 3.09
N THR A 69 11.65 19.26 2.31
CA THR A 69 12.75 18.38 2.75
C THR A 69 13.40 18.86 4.05
N SER A 70 13.43 20.19 4.30
CA SER A 70 13.90 20.77 5.56
C SER A 70 13.06 20.38 6.77
N ASP A 71 11.73 20.29 6.61
CA ASP A 71 10.81 19.89 7.68
C ASP A 71 11.01 18.41 8.02
N LEU A 72 11.19 17.59 6.97
CA LEU A 72 11.48 16.16 7.11
C LEU A 72 12.84 15.94 7.80
N ALA A 73 13.90 16.67 7.39
CA ALA A 73 15.20 16.62 8.03
C ALA A 73 15.12 17.01 9.52
N ALA A 74 14.40 18.09 9.85
CA ALA A 74 14.21 18.52 11.24
C ALA A 74 13.44 17.47 12.06
N ALA A 75 12.48 16.76 11.46
CA ALA A 75 11.76 15.66 12.10
C ALA A 75 12.69 14.46 12.40
N ILE A 76 13.59 14.13 11.45
CA ILE A 76 14.59 13.06 11.62
C ILE A 76 15.59 13.42 12.73
N ASP A 77 16.13 14.63 12.70
CA ASP A 77 17.06 15.12 13.73
C ASP A 77 16.42 15.09 15.13
N GLN A 78 15.15 15.50 15.21
CA GLN A 78 14.41 15.44 16.48
C GLN A 78 14.15 14.00 16.93
N ALA A 79 13.87 13.08 16.01
CA ALA A 79 13.69 11.66 16.34
C ALA A 79 14.99 11.07 16.95
N VAL A 80 16.15 11.39 16.37
CA VAL A 80 17.45 10.99 16.92
C VAL A 80 17.67 11.62 18.30
N ALA A 81 17.37 12.90 18.48
CA ALA A 81 17.49 13.60 19.76
C ALA A 81 16.54 13.05 20.84
N ASP A 82 15.35 12.59 20.47
CA ASP A 82 14.38 11.94 21.37
C ASP A 82 14.80 10.49 21.72
N GLY A 83 15.83 9.94 21.08
CA GLY A 83 16.40 8.63 21.36
C GLY A 83 15.56 7.46 20.81
N VAL A 84 15.01 7.60 19.62
CA VAL A 84 14.28 6.50 18.97
C VAL A 84 15.22 5.37 18.56
N ASP A 85 14.77 4.13 18.64
CA ASP A 85 15.53 2.96 18.19
C ASP A 85 15.37 2.71 16.69
N VAL A 86 14.19 3.02 16.13
CA VAL A 86 13.81 2.71 14.75
C VAL A 86 13.03 3.86 14.14
N ILE A 87 13.31 4.20 12.89
CA ILE A 87 12.51 5.12 12.07
C ILE A 87 11.88 4.34 10.92
N ASN A 88 10.55 4.44 10.78
CA ASN A 88 9.86 4.09 9.55
C ASN A 88 9.63 5.36 8.72
N TYR A 89 10.13 5.38 7.49
CA TYR A 89 9.99 6.50 6.58
C TYR A 89 9.37 6.04 5.26
N SER A 90 8.02 6.02 5.25
CA SER A 90 7.23 5.63 4.09
C SER A 90 6.89 6.85 3.21
N ILE A 91 7.89 7.66 2.93
CA ILE A 91 7.82 8.90 2.14
C ILE A 91 8.89 8.81 1.07
N GLY A 92 8.69 9.46 -0.07
CA GLY A 92 9.71 9.48 -1.11
C GLY A 92 9.44 10.52 -2.19
N GLY A 93 10.45 10.74 -3.01
CA GLY A 93 10.45 11.65 -4.15
C GLY A 93 11.21 11.09 -5.33
N GLY A 94 11.44 11.93 -6.32
CA GLY A 94 12.27 11.58 -7.49
C GLY A 94 13.73 11.29 -7.09
N ALA A 95 14.39 10.43 -7.85
CA ALA A 95 15.80 10.12 -7.63
C ALA A 95 16.70 11.32 -7.89
N SER A 96 17.55 11.64 -6.93
CA SER A 96 18.53 12.74 -7.02
C SER A 96 19.76 12.42 -6.16
N GLY A 97 20.78 13.27 -6.20
CA GLY A 97 21.84 13.26 -5.18
C GLY A 97 21.28 13.53 -3.78
N PRO A 98 22.03 13.21 -2.71
CA PRO A 98 21.52 13.33 -1.35
C PRO A 98 21.10 14.76 -1.01
N GLY A 99 19.86 14.89 -0.52
CA GLY A 99 19.30 16.13 0.02
C GLY A 99 19.45 16.21 1.55
N ALA A 100 18.71 17.11 2.20
CA ALA A 100 18.83 17.36 3.62
C ALA A 100 18.34 16.17 4.46
N ASP A 101 17.25 15.54 4.09
CA ASP A 101 16.68 14.37 4.77
C ASP A 101 17.56 13.12 4.61
N GLU A 102 18.16 12.89 3.43
CA GLU A 102 19.08 11.77 3.24
C GLU A 102 20.35 11.95 4.09
N ILE A 103 20.85 13.19 4.24
CA ILE A 103 21.98 13.50 5.10
C ILE A 103 21.60 13.33 6.59
N ALA A 104 20.39 13.75 6.99
CA ALA A 104 19.90 13.52 8.35
C ALA A 104 19.81 12.01 8.67
N PHE A 105 19.41 11.18 7.71
CA PHE A 105 19.43 9.72 7.86
C PHE A 105 20.83 9.13 7.95
N LEU A 106 21.84 9.70 7.31
CA LEU A 106 23.23 9.26 7.50
C LEU A 106 23.66 9.46 8.96
N PHE A 107 23.31 10.58 9.58
CA PHE A 107 23.57 10.82 11.00
C PHE A 107 22.71 9.97 11.93
N ALA A 108 21.49 9.63 11.53
CA ALA A 108 20.65 8.68 12.26
C ALA A 108 21.27 7.27 12.28
N ASP A 109 21.80 6.80 11.15
CA ASP A 109 22.52 5.53 11.03
C ASP A 109 23.78 5.52 11.92
N ASP A 110 24.59 6.60 11.88
CA ASP A 110 25.77 6.78 12.73
C ASP A 110 25.42 6.79 14.23
N ALA A 111 24.25 7.35 14.58
CA ALA A 111 23.72 7.31 15.95
C ALA A 111 23.17 5.94 16.37
N GLY A 112 23.14 4.94 15.47
CA GLY A 112 22.65 3.59 15.74
C GLY A 112 21.13 3.42 15.62
N VAL A 113 20.45 4.34 14.97
CA VAL A 113 19.01 4.27 14.68
C VAL A 113 18.76 3.43 13.43
N PHE A 114 17.90 2.43 13.51
CA PHE A 114 17.56 1.58 12.38
C PHE A 114 16.54 2.28 11.49
N VAL A 115 16.82 2.37 10.19
CA VAL A 115 15.95 3.09 9.24
C VAL A 115 15.40 2.15 8.16
N ALA A 116 14.09 2.05 8.09
CA ALA A 116 13.37 1.42 6.99
C ALA A 116 12.69 2.48 6.11
N THR A 117 12.89 2.42 4.80
CA THR A 117 12.27 3.34 3.84
C THR A 117 11.67 2.60 2.66
N SER A 118 10.64 3.20 2.06
CA SER A 118 9.99 2.67 0.87
C SER A 118 10.84 2.84 -0.38
N ALA A 119 10.80 1.87 -1.31
CA ALA A 119 11.54 1.91 -2.58
C ALA A 119 10.93 2.87 -3.61
N GLY A 120 9.63 3.22 -3.46
CA GLY A 120 8.83 3.96 -4.43
C GLY A 120 7.83 3.08 -5.17
N ASN A 121 6.86 3.72 -5.83
CA ASN A 121 5.72 3.07 -6.48
C ASN A 121 5.67 3.33 -8.00
N SER A 122 6.84 3.43 -8.64
CA SER A 122 6.98 3.77 -10.08
C SER A 122 7.37 2.57 -10.95
N GLY A 123 7.27 1.33 -10.39
CA GLY A 123 7.54 0.08 -11.13
C GLY A 123 6.53 -0.22 -12.24
N PRO A 124 6.69 -1.33 -12.94
CA PRO A 124 7.75 -2.34 -12.81
C PRO A 124 9.01 -2.07 -13.67
N GLY A 125 9.10 -0.90 -14.31
CA GLY A 125 10.25 -0.54 -15.14
C GLY A 125 11.58 -0.52 -14.37
N ALA A 126 12.69 -0.77 -15.06
CA ALA A 126 14.01 -0.68 -14.46
C ALA A 126 14.39 0.76 -14.07
N ALA A 127 15.27 0.92 -13.07
CA ALA A 127 15.79 2.20 -12.57
C ALA A 127 14.68 3.20 -12.13
N THR A 128 13.66 2.70 -11.45
CA THR A 128 12.51 3.48 -10.99
C THR A 128 12.51 3.80 -9.49
N LEU A 129 13.59 3.43 -8.78
CA LEU A 129 13.78 3.75 -7.36
C LEU A 129 13.76 5.27 -7.13
N GLY A 130 13.10 5.69 -6.05
CA GLY A 130 13.06 7.07 -5.61
C GLY A 130 13.90 7.32 -4.35
N ASN A 131 14.20 8.58 -4.08
CA ASN A 131 14.81 9.00 -2.82
C ASN A 131 13.79 8.90 -1.67
N PRO A 132 14.24 8.61 -0.43
CA PRO A 132 15.62 8.35 -0.03
C PRO A 132 16.08 6.90 -0.24
N GLY A 133 15.25 6.05 -0.84
CA GLY A 133 15.52 4.63 -1.07
C GLY A 133 16.77 4.31 -1.93
N THR A 134 17.35 5.31 -2.60
CA THR A 134 18.60 5.17 -3.37
C THR A 134 19.85 5.18 -2.49
N MET A 135 19.77 5.59 -1.23
CA MET A 135 20.91 5.76 -0.35
C MET A 135 21.34 4.46 0.34
N PRO A 136 22.66 4.21 0.52
CA PRO A 136 23.18 2.95 1.06
C PRO A 136 22.97 2.76 2.57
N TRP A 137 22.89 3.82 3.34
CA TRP A 137 22.80 3.80 4.81
C TRP A 137 21.38 3.53 5.34
N MET A 138 20.40 3.32 4.49
CA MET A 138 19.04 2.92 4.87
C MET A 138 18.70 1.54 4.36
N THR A 139 17.71 0.90 4.96
CA THR A 139 17.10 -0.33 4.41
C THR A 139 15.93 0.03 3.52
N THR A 140 16.12 -0.13 2.23
CA THR A 140 15.13 0.18 1.19
C THR A 140 14.27 -1.04 0.92
N VAL A 141 12.95 -0.86 1.03
CA VAL A 141 11.99 -1.96 1.03
C VAL A 141 11.09 -1.90 -0.20
N GLY A 142 11.19 -2.94 -1.04
CA GLY A 142 10.26 -3.19 -2.15
C GLY A 142 8.95 -3.81 -1.66
N ALA A 143 7.93 -3.82 -2.52
CA ALA A 143 6.62 -4.40 -2.23
C ALA A 143 6.39 -5.72 -2.96
N SER A 144 5.92 -6.71 -2.22
CA SER A 144 5.43 -7.99 -2.73
C SER A 144 4.07 -8.34 -2.12
N THR A 145 3.42 -9.35 -2.70
CA THR A 145 2.18 -9.89 -2.15
C THR A 145 2.45 -10.71 -0.89
N GLN A 146 1.40 -10.99 -0.15
CA GLN A 146 1.34 -11.97 0.93
C GLN A 146 0.35 -13.08 0.56
N ASN A 147 0.41 -14.22 1.24
CA ASN A 147 -0.49 -15.34 0.97
C ASN A 147 -1.95 -15.11 1.43
N ARG A 148 -2.27 -13.98 2.02
CA ARG A 148 -3.62 -13.56 2.40
C ARG A 148 -4.08 -12.40 1.56
N THR A 149 -5.28 -12.51 1.00
CA THR A 149 -5.95 -11.41 0.31
C THR A 149 -7.41 -11.33 0.72
N PHE A 150 -8.10 -10.28 0.28
CA PHE A 150 -9.55 -10.17 0.33
C PHE A 150 -10.07 -10.23 -1.10
N GLN A 151 -10.79 -11.30 -1.41
CA GLN A 151 -11.29 -11.60 -2.76
C GLN A 151 -12.80 -11.57 -2.77
N GLY A 152 -13.36 -10.83 -3.70
CA GLY A 152 -14.76 -10.86 -4.09
C GLY A 152 -14.90 -11.31 -5.54
N SER A 153 -16.10 -11.18 -6.11
CA SER A 153 -16.32 -11.41 -7.53
C SER A 153 -17.40 -10.49 -8.09
N ALA A 154 -17.36 -10.32 -9.41
CA ALA A 154 -18.48 -9.85 -10.19
C ALA A 154 -19.11 -11.07 -10.87
N SER A 155 -20.44 -11.23 -10.81
CA SER A 155 -21.14 -12.36 -11.42
C SER A 155 -22.45 -11.93 -12.05
N SER A 156 -23.01 -12.79 -12.90
CA SER A 156 -24.35 -12.63 -13.46
C SER A 156 -25.05 -13.99 -13.55
N SER A 157 -26.38 -14.01 -13.34
CA SER A 157 -27.22 -15.18 -13.59
C SER A 157 -27.19 -15.61 -15.06
N ASP A 158 -26.73 -14.77 -15.98
CA ASP A 158 -26.45 -15.11 -17.37
C ASP A 158 -25.22 -16.01 -17.58
N GLY A 159 -24.51 -16.37 -16.49
CA GLY A 159 -23.55 -17.49 -16.47
C GLY A 159 -22.07 -17.09 -16.53
N TRP A 160 -21.70 -15.90 -16.07
CA TRP A 160 -20.30 -15.52 -15.90
C TRP A 160 -19.98 -15.11 -14.46
N GLU A 161 -18.72 -15.34 -14.03
CA GLU A 161 -18.18 -14.91 -12.77
C GLU A 161 -16.68 -14.61 -12.91
N PHE A 162 -16.24 -13.45 -12.40
CA PHE A 162 -14.85 -13.00 -12.42
C PHE A 162 -14.43 -12.56 -11.03
N PHE A 163 -13.31 -13.12 -10.56
CA PHE A 163 -12.77 -12.85 -9.23
C PHE A 163 -11.87 -11.62 -9.21
N GLY A 164 -11.90 -10.89 -8.09
CA GLY A 164 -11.10 -9.69 -7.92
C GLY A 164 -10.91 -9.29 -6.48
N ALA A 165 -10.15 -8.22 -6.25
CA ALA A 165 -9.93 -7.68 -4.91
C ALA A 165 -11.16 -6.89 -4.43
N SER A 166 -11.61 -7.13 -3.19
CA SER A 166 -12.73 -6.40 -2.59
C SER A 166 -12.62 -6.36 -1.06
N LEU A 167 -12.99 -5.23 -0.48
CA LEU A 167 -13.17 -5.05 0.98
C LEU A 167 -14.61 -4.69 1.33
N THR A 168 -15.46 -4.46 0.35
CA THR A 168 -16.84 -4.05 0.59
C THR A 168 -17.77 -5.25 0.82
N GLY A 169 -18.97 -4.99 1.30
CA GLY A 169 -20.07 -5.94 1.19
C GLY A 169 -20.48 -6.14 -0.28
N GLY A 170 -21.45 -7.03 -0.50
CA GLY A 170 -21.99 -7.30 -1.84
C GLY A 170 -23.27 -6.50 -2.14
N THR A 171 -23.80 -6.69 -3.38
CA THR A 171 -25.12 -6.23 -3.83
C THR A 171 -26.02 -7.44 -4.06
N SER A 172 -27.32 -7.19 -4.27
CA SER A 172 -28.15 -8.11 -5.05
C SER A 172 -27.79 -8.02 -6.53
N GLU A 173 -28.34 -8.90 -7.36
CA GLU A 173 -28.24 -8.75 -8.80
C GLU A 173 -29.07 -7.55 -9.25
N LEU A 174 -28.44 -6.64 -10.02
CA LEU A 174 -28.98 -5.36 -10.47
C LEU A 174 -28.63 -5.12 -11.93
N SER A 175 -29.29 -4.17 -12.56
CA SER A 175 -28.92 -3.71 -13.91
C SER A 175 -27.47 -3.24 -13.93
N LEU A 176 -26.76 -3.54 -15.00
CA LEU A 176 -25.37 -3.19 -15.23
C LEU A 176 -25.24 -2.19 -16.37
N VAL A 177 -24.42 -1.17 -16.21
CA VAL A 177 -24.14 -0.16 -17.24
C VAL A 177 -22.63 0.09 -17.36
N ASP A 178 -22.17 0.33 -18.61
CA ASP A 178 -20.81 0.83 -18.83
C ASP A 178 -20.76 2.33 -18.51
N SER A 179 -19.75 2.73 -17.79
CA SER A 179 -19.55 4.14 -17.44
C SER A 179 -19.28 5.03 -18.65
N GLU A 180 -18.72 4.50 -19.74
CA GLU A 180 -18.54 5.24 -20.99
C GLU A 180 -19.90 5.65 -21.58
N ASP A 181 -20.88 4.75 -21.60
CA ASP A 181 -22.24 5.02 -22.06
C ASP A 181 -22.99 5.97 -21.12
N ALA A 182 -22.60 6.00 -19.85
CA ALA A 182 -23.15 6.90 -18.83
C ALA A 182 -22.41 8.25 -18.72
N GLY A 183 -21.51 8.57 -19.67
CA GLY A 183 -20.88 9.89 -19.80
C GLY A 183 -19.42 9.96 -19.37
N SER A 184 -18.84 8.96 -18.71
CA SER A 184 -17.46 9.02 -18.22
C SER A 184 -16.77 7.65 -18.16
N GLU A 185 -15.95 7.29 -19.16
CA GLU A 185 -15.16 6.03 -19.19
C GLU A 185 -14.39 5.79 -17.87
N LEU A 186 -13.88 6.85 -17.26
CA LEU A 186 -13.06 6.77 -16.06
C LEU A 186 -13.86 6.98 -14.76
N CYS A 187 -15.18 7.10 -14.81
CA CYS A 187 -16.01 7.41 -13.65
C CYS A 187 -15.48 8.64 -12.88
N ILE A 188 -15.33 9.77 -13.57
CA ILE A 188 -14.90 11.03 -12.95
C ILE A 188 -16.04 11.59 -12.09
N PRO A 189 -15.80 12.04 -10.84
CA PRO A 189 -16.84 12.62 -10.02
C PRO A 189 -17.56 13.79 -10.66
N GLY A 190 -18.89 13.68 -10.80
CA GLY A 190 -19.74 14.67 -11.41
C GLY A 190 -20.02 14.50 -12.92
N ASP A 191 -19.32 13.59 -13.61
CA ASP A 191 -19.48 13.38 -15.05
C ASP A 191 -20.47 12.26 -15.40
N LEU A 192 -20.81 11.37 -14.46
CA LEU A 192 -21.76 10.30 -14.69
C LEU A 192 -23.20 10.81 -14.69
N ASP A 193 -24.01 10.41 -15.68
CA ASP A 193 -25.42 10.75 -15.77
C ASP A 193 -26.25 9.95 -14.72
N PRO A 194 -26.87 10.62 -13.72
CA PRO A 194 -27.69 9.96 -12.72
C PRO A 194 -28.90 9.20 -13.29
N LEU A 195 -29.41 9.56 -14.47
CA LEU A 195 -30.52 8.86 -15.11
C LEU A 195 -30.08 7.49 -15.66
N GLU A 196 -28.82 7.39 -16.10
CA GLU A 196 -28.28 6.14 -16.61
C GLU A 196 -27.70 5.26 -15.48
N VAL A 197 -27.22 5.85 -14.38
CA VAL A 197 -26.49 5.15 -13.30
C VAL A 197 -27.40 4.78 -12.13
N GLY A 198 -28.44 5.54 -11.86
CA GLY A 198 -29.27 5.42 -10.66
C GLY A 198 -29.76 4.00 -10.36
N GLY A 199 -29.38 3.44 -9.20
CA GLY A 199 -29.74 2.09 -8.75
C GLY A 199 -29.05 0.93 -9.47
N LYS A 200 -28.12 1.20 -10.38
CA LYS A 200 -27.40 0.19 -11.17
C LYS A 200 -25.99 -0.10 -10.61
N ILE A 201 -25.38 -1.19 -11.07
CA ILE A 201 -23.95 -1.45 -10.97
C ILE A 201 -23.28 -0.80 -12.18
N VAL A 202 -22.14 -0.14 -11.95
CA VAL A 202 -21.40 0.58 -12.99
C VAL A 202 -20.07 -0.12 -13.24
N LEU A 203 -19.76 -0.42 -14.49
CA LEU A 203 -18.45 -0.90 -14.94
C LEU A 203 -17.55 0.32 -15.17
N CYS A 204 -16.53 0.52 -14.34
CA CYS A 204 -15.59 1.64 -14.40
C CYS A 204 -14.20 1.16 -14.82
N ARG A 205 -13.51 1.89 -15.69
CA ARG A 205 -12.11 1.62 -16.06
C ARG A 205 -11.15 2.32 -15.11
N ARG A 206 -10.10 1.61 -14.68
CA ARG A 206 -8.95 2.22 -13.99
C ARG A 206 -8.24 3.19 -14.95
N GLY A 207 -7.71 4.32 -14.42
CA GLY A 207 -7.06 5.34 -15.26
C GLY A 207 -6.45 6.46 -14.40
N ALA A 208 -6.51 7.69 -14.89
CA ALA A 208 -5.77 8.84 -14.38
C ALA A 208 -6.18 9.34 -12.97
N ILE A 209 -7.41 9.03 -12.50
CA ILE A 209 -7.88 9.47 -11.18
C ILE A 209 -7.75 8.34 -10.14
N ALA A 210 -7.82 8.68 -8.86
CA ALA A 210 -7.81 7.71 -7.78
C ALA A 210 -8.97 6.70 -7.90
N ARG A 211 -8.70 5.45 -7.53
CA ARG A 211 -9.71 4.38 -7.62
C ARG A 211 -10.91 4.62 -6.72
N VAL A 212 -10.69 5.20 -5.54
CA VAL A 212 -11.77 5.56 -4.61
C VAL A 212 -12.67 6.66 -5.16
N ASP A 213 -12.13 7.63 -5.92
CA ASP A 213 -12.90 8.70 -6.55
C ASP A 213 -13.92 8.15 -7.56
N LYS A 214 -13.59 7.03 -8.23
CA LYS A 214 -14.52 6.37 -9.16
C LYS A 214 -15.76 5.84 -8.44
N SER A 215 -15.57 5.20 -7.30
CA SER A 215 -16.70 4.73 -6.48
C SER A 215 -17.46 5.89 -5.84
N TYR A 216 -16.81 7.03 -5.58
CA TYR A 216 -17.47 8.27 -5.18
C TYR A 216 -18.32 8.85 -6.31
N ALA A 217 -17.83 8.84 -7.54
CA ALA A 217 -18.61 9.24 -8.72
C ALA A 217 -19.88 8.40 -8.88
N VAL A 218 -19.77 7.07 -8.70
CA VAL A 218 -20.92 6.16 -8.73
C VAL A 218 -21.91 6.48 -7.62
N LEU A 219 -21.43 6.75 -6.38
CA LEU A 219 -22.29 7.19 -5.27
C LEU A 219 -23.04 8.48 -5.60
N LEU A 220 -22.34 9.51 -6.12
CA LEU A 220 -22.92 10.81 -6.45
C LEU A 220 -24.02 10.69 -7.53
N ALA A 221 -23.84 9.78 -8.48
CA ALA A 221 -24.84 9.48 -9.52
C ALA A 221 -25.95 8.53 -9.05
N GLY A 222 -25.95 8.11 -7.77
CA GLY A 222 -26.97 7.23 -7.20
C GLY A 222 -26.82 5.75 -7.59
N GLY A 223 -25.64 5.33 -8.06
CA GLY A 223 -25.34 3.92 -8.38
C GLY A 223 -25.27 3.04 -7.13
N ALA A 224 -25.58 1.77 -7.28
CA ALA A 224 -25.67 0.80 -6.19
C ALA A 224 -24.39 -0.02 -5.97
N GLY A 225 -23.49 -0.06 -6.97
CA GLY A 225 -22.22 -0.79 -6.89
C GLY A 225 -21.32 -0.47 -8.08
N MET A 226 -20.05 -0.88 -7.97
CA MET A 226 -19.04 -0.66 -8.99
C MET A 226 -18.26 -1.95 -9.28
N ILE A 227 -18.05 -2.23 -10.55
CA ILE A 227 -17.04 -3.18 -11.01
C ILE A 227 -15.90 -2.34 -11.59
N LEU A 228 -14.75 -2.32 -10.93
CA LEU A 228 -13.57 -1.62 -11.41
C LEU A 228 -12.68 -2.59 -12.15
N TYR A 229 -12.28 -2.29 -13.38
CA TYR A 229 -11.33 -3.12 -14.11
C TYR A 229 -10.04 -2.38 -14.46
N ASN A 230 -8.93 -3.12 -14.48
CA ASN A 230 -7.61 -2.58 -14.80
C ASN A 230 -7.54 -2.04 -16.23
N ALA A 231 -6.63 -1.09 -16.49
CA ALA A 231 -6.36 -0.59 -17.84
C ALA A 231 -5.52 -1.56 -18.69
N ASN A 232 -4.79 -2.47 -18.03
CA ASN A 232 -4.05 -3.59 -18.63
C ASN A 232 -3.83 -4.70 -17.59
N ASP A 233 -3.50 -5.92 -18.02
CA ASP A 233 -3.35 -7.07 -17.13
C ASP A 233 -2.05 -7.06 -16.30
N GLY A 234 -1.10 -6.18 -16.59
CA GLY A 234 0.10 -5.99 -15.78
C GLY A 234 -0.13 -5.20 -14.48
N GLN A 235 -1.33 -4.65 -14.27
CA GLN A 235 -1.66 -3.91 -13.06
C GLN A 235 -2.17 -4.84 -11.96
N SER A 236 -1.68 -4.64 -10.71
CA SER A 236 -2.19 -5.39 -9.55
C SER A 236 -3.65 -5.05 -9.26
N GLN A 237 -4.44 -6.06 -8.91
CA GLN A 237 -5.74 -5.89 -8.29
C GLN A 237 -5.52 -5.48 -6.82
N VAL A 238 -6.11 -4.39 -6.40
CA VAL A 238 -5.93 -3.84 -5.05
C VAL A 238 -7.26 -3.59 -4.38
N THR A 239 -7.28 -3.78 -3.08
CA THR A 239 -8.40 -3.41 -2.24
C THR A 239 -8.31 -1.94 -1.88
N ASP A 240 -9.43 -1.25 -1.86
CA ASP A 240 -9.56 0.12 -1.37
C ASP A 240 -10.86 0.24 -0.58
N ILE A 241 -11.00 1.28 0.24
CA ILE A 241 -12.28 1.61 0.89
C ILE A 241 -13.14 2.37 -0.12
N HIS A 242 -13.97 1.65 -0.82
CA HIS A 242 -14.88 2.22 -1.80
C HIS A 242 -16.17 2.74 -1.16
N TRP A 243 -16.73 3.79 -1.74
CA TRP A 243 -17.98 4.43 -1.29
C TRP A 243 -19.25 3.61 -1.55
N VAL A 244 -19.17 2.66 -2.47
CA VAL A 244 -20.24 1.71 -2.80
C VAL A 244 -19.67 0.28 -2.82
N PRO A 245 -20.50 -0.77 -2.71
CA PRO A 245 -20.05 -2.15 -2.94
C PRO A 245 -19.26 -2.28 -4.24
N SER A 246 -18.02 -2.77 -4.14
CA SER A 246 -17.10 -2.76 -5.29
C SER A 246 -16.21 -3.99 -5.35
N VAL A 247 -15.85 -4.40 -6.55
CA VAL A 247 -14.83 -5.41 -6.84
C VAL A 247 -13.87 -4.91 -7.91
N HIS A 248 -12.57 -5.13 -7.71
CA HIS A 248 -11.51 -4.72 -8.63
C HIS A 248 -10.96 -5.94 -9.37
N ILE A 249 -11.28 -6.07 -10.65
CA ILE A 249 -10.92 -7.18 -11.53
C ILE A 249 -9.80 -6.81 -12.51
N ASN A 250 -9.23 -7.79 -13.21
CA ASN A 250 -8.21 -7.57 -14.25
C ASN A 250 -8.79 -6.90 -15.51
N ASN A 251 -7.93 -6.60 -16.48
CA ASN A 251 -8.37 -5.98 -17.75
C ASN A 251 -9.14 -6.93 -18.63
N THR A 252 -8.62 -8.16 -18.81
CA THR A 252 -9.23 -9.16 -19.69
C THR A 252 -10.68 -9.43 -19.29
N ASP A 253 -10.97 -9.64 -18.02
CA ASP A 253 -12.32 -9.89 -17.50
C ASP A 253 -13.23 -8.66 -17.67
N GLY A 254 -12.67 -7.46 -17.44
CA GLY A 254 -13.42 -6.20 -17.64
C GLY A 254 -13.85 -5.98 -19.09
N VAL A 255 -12.97 -6.31 -20.05
CA VAL A 255 -13.30 -6.25 -21.48
C VAL A 255 -14.38 -7.27 -21.86
N VAL A 256 -14.38 -8.46 -21.25
CA VAL A 256 -15.46 -9.46 -21.45
C VAL A 256 -16.79 -8.92 -20.92
N ILE A 257 -16.81 -8.29 -19.72
CA ILE A 257 -18.03 -7.69 -19.17
C ILE A 257 -18.52 -6.55 -20.06
N LYS A 258 -17.62 -5.70 -20.59
CA LYS A 258 -18.00 -4.64 -21.53
C LYS A 258 -18.68 -5.21 -22.78
N GLY A 259 -18.11 -6.25 -23.38
CA GLY A 259 -18.71 -6.93 -24.51
C GLY A 259 -20.09 -7.58 -24.20
N TYR A 260 -20.27 -8.05 -22.96
CA TYR A 260 -21.57 -8.52 -22.49
C TYR A 260 -22.59 -7.37 -22.39
N ILE A 261 -22.19 -6.21 -21.86
CA ILE A 261 -23.07 -5.02 -21.79
C ILE A 261 -23.50 -4.60 -23.20
N ASP A 262 -22.53 -4.51 -24.13
CA ASP A 262 -22.80 -4.14 -25.52
C ASP A 262 -23.81 -5.09 -26.19
N ALA A 263 -23.72 -6.38 -25.90
CA ALA A 263 -24.63 -7.40 -26.49
C ALA A 263 -26.01 -7.44 -25.83
N ALA A 264 -26.10 -7.29 -24.52
CA ALA A 264 -27.32 -7.39 -23.73
C ALA A 264 -28.12 -6.07 -23.69
N GLY A 265 -27.42 -4.92 -23.85
CA GLY A 265 -28.00 -3.59 -23.77
C GLY A 265 -28.69 -3.37 -22.41
N SER A 266 -29.91 -2.89 -22.40
CA SER A 266 -30.69 -2.63 -21.19
C SER A 266 -31.05 -3.88 -20.36
N ALA A 267 -30.80 -5.07 -20.87
CA ALA A 267 -31.02 -6.33 -20.16
C ALA A 267 -29.75 -6.79 -19.40
N ALA A 268 -28.63 -6.08 -19.53
CA ALA A 268 -27.38 -6.42 -18.81
C ALA A 268 -27.60 -6.34 -17.30
N ILE A 269 -27.19 -7.39 -16.60
CA ILE A 269 -27.31 -7.52 -15.13
C ILE A 269 -26.01 -8.02 -14.54
N ALA A 270 -25.75 -7.63 -13.30
CA ALA A 270 -24.61 -8.13 -12.53
C ALA A 270 -24.89 -8.11 -11.02
N GLN A 271 -24.07 -8.84 -10.29
CA GLN A 271 -23.97 -8.80 -8.84
C GLN A 271 -22.51 -8.57 -8.44
N VAL A 272 -22.28 -7.72 -7.48
CA VAL A 272 -21.00 -7.67 -6.75
C VAL A 272 -21.11 -8.60 -5.56
N ASN A 273 -20.24 -9.61 -5.49
CA ASN A 273 -20.09 -10.49 -4.33
C ASN A 273 -19.03 -9.91 -3.40
N GLY A 274 -19.38 -9.70 -2.15
CA GLY A 274 -18.52 -9.05 -1.16
C GLY A 274 -17.21 -9.79 -0.94
N GLY A 275 -16.18 -9.04 -0.60
CA GLY A 275 -14.85 -9.59 -0.39
C GLY A 275 -14.75 -10.41 0.89
N GLU A 276 -14.14 -11.59 0.78
CA GLU A 276 -13.83 -12.46 1.90
C GLU A 276 -12.33 -12.73 1.99
N LYS A 277 -11.84 -13.02 3.20
CA LYS A 277 -10.46 -13.41 3.40
C LYS A 277 -10.19 -14.76 2.72
N THR A 278 -9.23 -14.80 1.82
CA THR A 278 -8.79 -16.01 1.16
C THR A 278 -7.26 -16.13 1.16
N PHE A 279 -6.74 -17.32 0.85
CA PHE A 279 -5.32 -17.59 0.71
C PHE A 279 -4.98 -17.81 -0.74
N VAL A 280 -3.89 -17.19 -1.17
CA VAL A 280 -3.35 -17.24 -2.53
C VAL A 280 -1.87 -17.54 -2.50
N ASP A 281 -1.32 -17.97 -3.63
CA ASP A 281 0.12 -18.13 -3.77
C ASP A 281 0.84 -16.79 -3.63
N ALA A 282 1.97 -16.81 -2.92
CA ALA A 282 2.83 -15.64 -2.67
C ALA A 282 4.24 -16.11 -2.26
N PRO A 283 5.29 -15.24 -2.34
CA PRO A 283 5.21 -13.84 -2.73
C PRO A 283 5.40 -13.62 -4.23
N TYR A 284 4.64 -12.68 -4.77
CA TYR A 284 4.84 -12.10 -6.10
C TYR A 284 5.21 -10.62 -5.95
N MET A 285 6.12 -10.10 -6.79
CA MET A 285 6.40 -8.68 -6.78
C MET A 285 5.17 -7.87 -7.15
N ALA A 286 4.93 -6.77 -6.45
CA ALA A 286 3.89 -5.83 -6.85
C ALA A 286 4.31 -5.08 -8.12
N SER A 287 3.39 -4.93 -9.08
CA SER A 287 3.66 -4.25 -10.35
C SER A 287 4.10 -2.78 -10.19
N PHE A 288 3.65 -2.13 -9.12
CA PHE A 288 4.01 -0.75 -8.82
C PHE A 288 5.35 -0.62 -8.08
N SER A 289 5.89 -1.70 -7.47
CA SER A 289 7.13 -1.61 -6.71
C SER A 289 8.28 -1.13 -7.58
N SER A 290 8.91 -0.04 -7.17
CA SER A 290 10.09 0.48 -7.88
C SER A 290 11.21 -0.53 -7.90
N ARG A 291 11.95 -0.59 -9.02
CA ARG A 291 12.99 -1.58 -9.31
C ARG A 291 14.36 -0.92 -9.44
N GLY A 292 15.41 -1.72 -9.16
CA GLY A 292 16.77 -1.38 -9.57
C GLY A 292 16.89 -1.29 -11.11
N GLN A 293 18.00 -0.88 -11.62
CA GLN A 293 19.23 -0.42 -10.98
C GLN A 293 19.00 0.86 -10.17
N ASN A 294 19.85 1.11 -9.18
CA ASN A 294 19.85 2.38 -8.47
C ASN A 294 20.24 3.53 -9.44
N PRO A 295 19.33 4.48 -9.70
CA PRO A 295 19.58 5.53 -10.70
C PRO A 295 20.61 6.59 -10.26
N VAL A 296 20.90 6.67 -8.96
CA VAL A 296 21.87 7.62 -8.39
C VAL A 296 23.26 7.00 -8.28
N SER A 297 23.33 5.73 -7.86
CA SER A 297 24.58 4.99 -7.62
C SER A 297 24.44 3.57 -8.18
N PRO A 298 24.68 3.35 -9.49
CA PRO A 298 24.45 2.04 -10.14
C PRO A 298 25.24 0.88 -9.56
N ASP A 299 26.34 1.15 -8.86
CA ASP A 299 27.16 0.13 -8.19
C ASP A 299 26.55 -0.38 -6.86
N ILE A 300 25.47 0.22 -6.40
CA ILE A 300 24.75 -0.16 -5.19
C ILE A 300 23.42 -0.80 -5.58
N ILE A 301 23.28 -2.10 -5.26
CA ILE A 301 22.03 -2.83 -5.52
C ILE A 301 20.96 -2.31 -4.56
N LYS A 302 19.82 -1.94 -5.14
CA LYS A 302 18.58 -1.56 -4.45
C LYS A 302 17.37 -2.10 -5.23
N PRO A 303 16.23 -2.41 -4.57
CA PRO A 303 15.99 -2.34 -3.12
C PRO A 303 16.90 -3.30 -2.36
N ASP A 304 16.96 -3.20 -1.00
CA ASP A 304 17.73 -4.12 -0.17
C ASP A 304 16.97 -5.43 0.07
N ILE A 305 15.66 -5.32 0.26
CA ILE A 305 14.76 -6.44 0.61
C ILE A 305 13.34 -6.08 0.17
N THR A 306 12.46 -7.07 0.07
CA THR A 306 11.02 -6.85 -0.12
C THR A 306 10.21 -7.41 1.04
N ALA A 307 9.05 -6.82 1.30
CA ALA A 307 8.12 -7.24 2.34
C ALA A 307 6.66 -7.10 1.84
N PRO A 308 5.66 -7.65 2.56
CA PRO A 308 4.26 -7.50 2.19
C PRO A 308 3.87 -6.03 2.01
N GLY A 309 3.35 -5.69 0.83
CA GLY A 309 2.97 -4.32 0.47
C GLY A 309 1.69 -4.23 -0.35
N VAL A 310 0.99 -5.36 -0.54
CA VAL A 310 -0.27 -5.42 -1.31
C VAL A 310 -1.41 -5.81 -0.38
N ASN A 311 -2.48 -5.04 -0.41
CA ASN A 311 -3.71 -5.28 0.36
C ASN A 311 -3.44 -5.47 1.87
N ILE A 312 -2.63 -4.59 2.43
CA ILE A 312 -2.27 -4.61 3.85
C ILE A 312 -3.38 -3.96 4.67
N LEU A 313 -4.01 -4.75 5.52
CA LEU A 313 -5.05 -4.30 6.44
C LEU A 313 -4.41 -3.76 7.73
N ALA A 314 -4.61 -2.48 8.00
CA ALA A 314 -4.13 -1.80 9.21
C ALA A 314 -5.02 -0.60 9.56
N GLY A 315 -4.63 0.17 10.57
CA GLY A 315 -5.40 1.31 11.06
C GLY A 315 -5.59 2.41 10.01
N HIS A 316 -6.68 3.14 10.16
CA HIS A 316 -7.02 4.33 9.37
C HIS A 316 -7.41 5.48 10.29
N SER A 317 -7.24 6.71 9.83
CA SER A 317 -7.77 7.87 10.54
C SER A 317 -9.28 7.95 10.38
N PRO A 318 -10.05 8.09 11.49
CA PRO A 318 -11.50 8.28 11.38
C PRO A 318 -11.90 9.66 10.83
N PHE A 319 -10.92 10.56 10.65
CA PHE A 319 -11.11 11.92 10.13
C PHE A 319 -10.17 12.14 8.94
N PRO A 320 -10.33 11.36 7.85
CA PRO A 320 -9.48 11.53 6.68
C PRO A 320 -9.87 12.79 5.90
N ASP A 321 -8.95 13.20 5.04
CA ASP A 321 -9.18 14.25 4.04
C ASP A 321 -10.46 14.01 3.21
N PRO A 322 -11.06 15.08 2.66
CA PRO A 322 -12.14 14.95 1.70
C PRO A 322 -11.76 13.98 0.56
N GLY A 323 -12.63 13.01 0.29
CA GLY A 323 -12.41 11.97 -0.73
C GLY A 323 -12.22 10.57 -0.16
N SER A 324 -12.04 10.43 1.16
CA SER A 324 -12.05 9.13 1.84
C SER A 324 -13.33 8.92 2.64
N VAL A 325 -13.72 7.65 2.86
CA VAL A 325 -14.91 7.32 3.66
C VAL A 325 -14.66 7.66 5.13
N PRO A 326 -15.41 8.61 5.72
CA PRO A 326 -15.17 9.02 7.10
C PRO A 326 -15.67 7.99 8.11
N GLY A 327 -15.05 7.98 9.30
CA GLY A 327 -15.45 7.13 10.43
C GLY A 327 -14.86 5.73 10.43
N GLU A 328 -14.21 5.29 9.34
CA GLU A 328 -13.54 3.99 9.28
C GLU A 328 -12.24 4.02 10.10
N LEU A 329 -12.03 2.97 10.91
CA LEU A 329 -10.84 2.82 11.76
C LEU A 329 -9.77 1.92 11.13
N PHE A 330 -10.10 1.21 10.06
CA PHE A 330 -9.23 0.29 9.35
C PHE A 330 -9.38 0.48 7.85
N GLN A 331 -8.28 0.24 7.14
CA GLN A 331 -8.25 0.19 5.68
C GLN A 331 -7.25 -0.86 5.21
N ALA A 332 -7.42 -1.36 3.99
CA ALA A 332 -6.40 -2.17 3.33
C ALA A 332 -5.93 -1.44 2.08
N ILE A 333 -4.68 -1.05 2.08
CA ILE A 333 -4.05 -0.31 0.99
C ILE A 333 -2.75 -0.98 0.54
N SER A 334 -2.26 -0.54 -0.62
CA SER A 334 -1.09 -1.12 -1.27
C SER A 334 -0.06 -0.06 -1.57
N GLY A 335 1.21 -0.38 -1.37
CA GLY A 335 2.35 0.50 -1.61
C GLY A 335 3.62 -0.05 -0.99
N THR A 336 4.78 0.39 -1.45
CA THR A 336 6.05 0.17 -0.74
C THR A 336 6.05 0.86 0.62
N SER A 337 5.20 1.87 0.80
CA SER A 337 4.88 2.48 2.10
C SER A 337 4.30 1.49 3.12
N MET A 338 3.65 0.42 2.68
CA MET A 338 3.11 -0.64 3.55
C MET A 338 4.13 -1.74 3.79
N SER A 339 5.10 -1.90 2.90
CA SER A 339 6.20 -2.86 3.08
C SER A 339 7.23 -2.36 4.09
N SER A 340 7.62 -1.09 4.02
CA SER A 340 8.59 -0.46 4.91
C SER A 340 8.27 -0.69 6.40
N PRO A 341 7.04 -0.46 6.90
CA PRO A 341 6.73 -0.64 8.31
C PRO A 341 6.79 -2.11 8.79
N HIS A 342 6.69 -3.10 7.91
CA HIS A 342 6.98 -4.49 8.28
C HIS A 342 8.43 -4.64 8.70
N ILE A 343 9.36 -4.07 7.92
CA ILE A 343 10.80 -4.08 8.26
C ILE A 343 11.05 -3.25 9.52
N ALA A 344 10.45 -2.08 9.68
CA ALA A 344 10.59 -1.27 10.89
C ALA A 344 10.12 -2.02 12.15
N GLY A 345 9.00 -2.72 12.08
CA GLY A 345 8.52 -3.57 13.19
C GLY A 345 9.48 -4.71 13.49
N VAL A 346 10.03 -5.37 12.47
CA VAL A 346 11.05 -6.43 12.67
C VAL A 346 12.33 -5.85 13.26
N PHE A 347 12.75 -4.65 12.85
CA PHE A 347 13.89 -3.96 13.47
C PHE A 347 13.66 -3.69 14.96
N ALA A 348 12.46 -3.28 15.37
CA ALA A 348 12.12 -3.11 16.78
C ALA A 348 12.21 -4.44 17.55
N LEU A 349 11.79 -5.56 16.97
CA LEU A 349 11.94 -6.89 17.55
C LEU A 349 13.40 -7.32 17.62
N LEU A 350 14.21 -7.05 16.58
CA LEU A 350 15.64 -7.33 16.58
C LEU A 350 16.38 -6.50 17.63
N LYS A 351 16.06 -5.22 17.78
CA LYS A 351 16.63 -4.36 18.80
C LYS A 351 16.34 -4.87 20.22
N GLN A 352 15.16 -5.43 20.44
CA GLN A 352 14.81 -6.06 21.72
C GLN A 352 15.65 -7.32 22.01
N VAL A 353 15.90 -8.15 20.99
CA VAL A 353 16.61 -9.44 21.15
C VAL A 353 18.13 -9.23 21.08
N HIS A 354 18.58 -8.28 20.28
CA HIS A 354 19.98 -7.96 20.02
C HIS A 354 20.25 -6.45 20.21
N PRO A 355 20.22 -5.94 21.44
CA PRO A 355 20.32 -4.50 21.72
C PRO A 355 21.64 -3.87 21.25
N ASP A 356 22.69 -4.67 21.12
CA ASP A 356 24.03 -4.23 20.72
C ASP A 356 24.26 -4.27 19.20
N TRP A 357 23.28 -4.70 18.41
CA TRP A 357 23.46 -4.72 16.97
C TRP A 357 23.40 -3.31 16.37
N SER A 358 24.32 -3.06 15.43
CA SER A 358 24.27 -1.85 14.60
C SER A 358 23.18 -1.95 13.52
N PRO A 359 22.77 -0.82 12.90
CA PRO A 359 21.87 -0.82 11.77
C PRO A 359 22.35 -1.76 10.64
N ALA A 360 23.63 -1.73 10.32
CA ALA A 360 24.23 -2.58 9.29
C ALA A 360 24.14 -4.09 9.63
N MET A 361 24.32 -4.46 10.91
CA MET A 361 24.18 -5.86 11.36
C MET A 361 22.74 -6.33 11.23
N ALA A 362 21.78 -5.51 11.66
CA ALA A 362 20.36 -5.84 11.54
C ALA A 362 19.92 -5.94 10.08
N LYS A 363 20.33 -5.00 9.23
CA LYS A 363 20.10 -5.04 7.77
C LYS A 363 20.66 -6.31 7.14
N SER A 364 21.94 -6.65 7.44
CA SER A 364 22.59 -7.86 6.94
C SER A 364 21.86 -9.12 7.38
N ALA A 365 21.38 -9.18 8.63
CA ALA A 365 20.62 -10.31 9.14
C ALA A 365 19.32 -10.54 8.35
N LEU A 366 18.56 -9.48 8.09
CA LEU A 366 17.33 -9.57 7.29
C LEU A 366 17.64 -10.02 5.86
N MET A 367 18.65 -9.43 5.23
CA MET A 367 19.02 -9.74 3.84
C MET A 367 19.50 -11.17 3.67
N THR A 368 20.35 -11.67 4.57
CA THR A 368 20.94 -13.03 4.47
C THR A 368 19.96 -14.15 4.80
N THR A 369 18.80 -13.84 5.41
CA THR A 369 17.74 -14.81 5.74
C THR A 369 16.49 -14.66 4.88
N ALA A 370 16.49 -13.70 3.96
CA ALA A 370 15.36 -13.46 3.08
C ALA A 370 15.02 -14.68 2.21
N TYR A 371 13.75 -14.84 1.91
CA TYR A 371 13.23 -15.88 1.02
C TYR A 371 13.37 -15.44 -0.42
N GLN A 372 14.03 -16.26 -1.26
CA GLN A 372 14.41 -15.87 -2.62
C GLN A 372 13.48 -16.40 -3.73
N ASP A 373 12.59 -17.35 -3.41
CA ASP A 373 11.62 -17.84 -4.41
C ASP A 373 10.47 -16.83 -4.58
N VAL A 374 10.80 -15.70 -5.19
CA VAL A 374 9.88 -14.61 -5.48
C VAL A 374 9.63 -14.55 -6.98
N MET A 375 8.37 -14.49 -7.38
CA MET A 375 8.02 -14.32 -8.79
C MET A 375 7.75 -12.84 -9.11
N LYS A 376 7.82 -12.48 -10.38
CA LYS A 376 7.35 -11.18 -10.87
C LYS A 376 5.82 -11.10 -10.78
N GLU A 377 5.28 -9.95 -11.08
CA GLU A 377 3.86 -9.63 -11.07
C GLU A 377 2.99 -10.52 -11.97
N ASP A 378 3.59 -11.20 -12.95
CA ASP A 378 2.91 -12.16 -13.84
C ASP A 378 2.68 -13.54 -13.19
N GLY A 379 3.26 -13.78 -12.01
CA GLY A 379 3.17 -15.03 -11.27
C GLY A 379 3.88 -16.22 -11.91
N ALA A 380 4.65 -16.00 -12.97
CA ALA A 380 5.30 -17.05 -13.77
C ALA A 380 6.82 -16.82 -13.98
N THR A 381 7.23 -15.58 -14.11
CA THR A 381 8.65 -15.21 -14.31
C THR A 381 9.34 -15.07 -12.95
N PRO A 382 10.45 -15.77 -12.69
CA PRO A 382 11.25 -15.53 -11.49
C PRO A 382 11.72 -14.08 -11.42
N ALA A 383 11.56 -13.46 -10.26
CA ALA A 383 12.11 -12.14 -10.00
C ALA A 383 13.63 -12.21 -9.77
N ASP A 384 14.32 -11.09 -9.92
CA ASP A 384 15.77 -10.99 -9.76
C ASP A 384 16.16 -9.99 -8.65
N PRO A 385 17.45 -9.87 -8.28
CA PRO A 385 17.86 -8.94 -7.22
C PRO A 385 17.55 -7.47 -7.47
N PHE A 386 17.35 -7.03 -8.71
CA PHE A 386 16.88 -5.67 -8.98
C PHE A 386 15.39 -5.50 -8.72
N ASP A 387 14.63 -6.60 -8.69
CA ASP A 387 13.23 -6.62 -8.31
C ASP A 387 13.06 -6.65 -6.79
N PHE A 388 13.72 -7.58 -6.08
CA PHE A 388 13.47 -7.92 -4.68
C PHE A 388 14.63 -7.65 -3.70
N GLY A 389 15.82 -7.20 -4.18
CA GLY A 389 17.01 -7.07 -3.34
C GLY A 389 17.61 -8.42 -2.97
N ALA A 390 17.61 -8.73 -1.66
CA ALA A 390 18.04 -10.03 -1.14
C ALA A 390 16.90 -11.09 -1.11
N GLY A 391 15.65 -10.67 -1.32
CA GLY A 391 14.49 -11.56 -1.29
C GLY A 391 13.32 -10.98 -0.48
N HIS A 392 12.31 -11.82 -0.20
CA HIS A 392 11.18 -11.47 0.63
C HIS A 392 11.48 -11.69 2.12
N LEU A 393 11.02 -10.77 2.97
CA LEU A 393 11.19 -10.81 4.43
C LEU A 393 10.83 -12.18 5.02
N ASN A 394 11.77 -12.78 5.74
CA ASN A 394 11.58 -14.03 6.45
C ASN A 394 11.92 -13.86 7.94
N VAL A 395 10.90 -13.68 8.76
CA VAL A 395 11.07 -13.46 10.21
C VAL A 395 11.45 -14.73 10.98
N GLN A 396 11.32 -15.92 10.41
CA GLN A 396 11.70 -17.17 11.08
C GLN A 396 13.23 -17.36 11.16
N GLY A 397 13.96 -16.79 10.20
CA GLY A 397 15.40 -16.84 10.15
C GLY A 397 16.07 -16.04 11.28
N PRO A 398 15.87 -14.71 11.35
CA PRO A 398 16.58 -13.84 12.27
C PRO A 398 16.22 -14.04 13.75
N VAL A 399 14.97 -14.39 14.05
CA VAL A 399 14.48 -14.51 15.42
C VAL A 399 14.83 -15.84 16.05
N ASN A 400 14.85 -16.93 15.28
CA ASN A 400 14.98 -18.30 15.81
C ASN A 400 16.42 -18.87 15.74
N LYS A 401 17.34 -18.25 15.02
CA LYS A 401 18.71 -18.74 14.86
C LYS A 401 19.72 -17.81 15.53
N GLY A 402 19.66 -17.72 16.85
CA GLY A 402 20.59 -16.89 17.66
C GLY A 402 22.07 -17.22 17.54
N SER A 403 22.49 -18.09 16.63
CA SER A 403 23.88 -18.46 16.39
C SER A 403 24.34 -18.38 14.93
N ALA A 404 23.47 -17.97 14.00
CA ALA A 404 23.80 -18.03 12.57
C ALA A 404 24.33 -16.72 11.97
N PHE A 405 24.27 -15.63 12.70
CA PHE A 405 24.73 -14.32 12.22
C PHE A 405 26.03 -13.91 12.89
N GLN A 406 27.13 -14.36 12.32
CA GLN A 406 28.38 -13.59 12.43
C GLN A 406 28.47 -12.77 11.13
N PRO A 407 28.58 -11.43 11.23
CA PRO A 407 28.80 -10.55 10.07
C PRO A 407 30.11 -10.84 9.38
#